data_dd1b9edc2f806634a494e49b8c09dc2f
#
_entry.id   dd1b9edc2f806634a494e49b8c09dc2f
#
_cell.length_a   1.000
_cell.length_b   1.000
_cell.length_c   1.000
_cell.angle_alpha   90.00
_cell.angle_beta   90.00
_cell.angle_gamma   90.00
#
_symmetry.space_group_name_H-M   'P 1'
#
loop_
_entity.id
_entity.type
_entity.pdbx_description
1 polymer ?
#
loop_
_entity_poly.entity_id
_entity_poly.type
_entity_poly.pdbx_seq_one_letter_code
_entity_poly.pdbx_strand_id
1 'polypeptide(L)'
;VYKIKNIPKKYYENLSENFSFSESALLNAVLWGDKENLTYNQKDFLSDLGVIHLICISGFHIALLFSIIYKKFSFKIALSICTIYVILVGASSSALRALIMITLLKSSKRLFKTYDPLSSISLGAVILLIYKPYNLFSMGFLLSFGGTLGIILFYKKLLEGFYMLPPKLNEYLSLGLSAQAFIYPILVIAFGKFSINFLISTFLVTPIIVILLQILLISILIGGNLIGVIVFLINIIFMVFRGILVFLDKVVWVTPYLSPVFAIAYMTMFLWIYMSLKGFKKFKIGVYLVIPVLLLNLYVFGAKIRVVEDKWNKAIVIESGFKKVALVNNNSDYFKKSIMKKEYVNE
;
A
#
# COMPACT_ATOMS: atom_id res chain seq x y z
N VAL A 1 -16.62 -6.15 -22.84
CA VAL A 1 -16.25 -6.30 -21.41
C VAL A 1 -15.84 -7.74 -21.09
N TYR A 2 -16.55 -8.76 -21.60
CA TYR A 2 -16.27 -10.19 -21.30
C TYR A 2 -14.88 -10.66 -21.83
N LYS A 3 -14.47 -10.25 -23.02
CA LYS A 3 -13.14 -10.61 -23.60
C LYS A 3 -11.97 -9.99 -22.84
N ILE A 4 -12.15 -8.82 -22.22
CA ILE A 4 -11.10 -8.09 -21.50
C ILE A 4 -10.77 -8.78 -20.17
N LYS A 5 -11.78 -9.33 -19.46
CA LYS A 5 -11.59 -10.09 -18.21
C LYS A 5 -10.85 -11.42 -18.39
N ASN A 6 -10.82 -11.96 -19.62
CA ASN A 6 -10.16 -13.24 -19.89
C ASN A 6 -8.63 -13.12 -20.05
N ILE A 7 -8.08 -11.91 -20.30
CA ILE A 7 -6.65 -11.71 -20.47
C ILE A 7 -5.85 -12.03 -19.20
N PRO A 8 -6.21 -11.50 -18.02
CA PRO A 8 -5.54 -11.85 -16.77
C PRO A 8 -5.63 -13.35 -16.45
N LYS A 9 -6.77 -13.98 -16.74
CA LYS A 9 -6.98 -15.40 -16.47
C LYS A 9 -6.07 -16.29 -17.37
N LYS A 10 -6.04 -16.03 -18.66
CA LYS A 10 -5.15 -16.76 -19.58
C LYS A 10 -3.67 -16.56 -19.23
N TYR A 11 -3.30 -15.35 -18.82
CA TYR A 11 -1.94 -15.06 -18.37
C TYR A 11 -1.60 -15.83 -17.07
N TYR A 12 -2.55 -15.90 -16.13
CA TYR A 12 -2.40 -16.69 -14.92
C TYR A 12 -2.21 -18.19 -15.21
N GLU A 13 -2.95 -18.75 -16.17
CA GLU A 13 -2.79 -20.15 -16.62
C GLU A 13 -1.37 -20.40 -17.13
N ASN A 14 -0.82 -19.51 -17.99
CA ASN A 14 0.56 -19.59 -18.45
C ASN A 14 1.60 -19.48 -17.32
N LEU A 15 1.34 -18.63 -16.31
CA LEU A 15 2.21 -18.54 -15.14
C LEU A 15 2.18 -19.82 -14.33
N SER A 16 1.00 -20.45 -14.15
CA SER A 16 0.84 -21.65 -13.34
C SER A 16 1.52 -22.89 -13.93
N GLU A 17 1.88 -22.87 -15.21
CA GLU A 17 2.69 -23.92 -15.86
C GLU A 17 4.17 -23.87 -15.43
N ASN A 18 4.68 -22.69 -15.04
CA ASN A 18 6.11 -22.48 -14.79
C ASN A 18 6.43 -22.16 -13.32
N PHE A 19 5.44 -21.76 -12.54
CA PHE A 19 5.61 -21.31 -11.14
C PHE A 19 4.62 -22.01 -10.21
N SER A 20 4.96 -22.07 -8.92
CA SER A 20 4.03 -22.58 -7.91
C SER A 20 2.74 -21.74 -7.85
N PHE A 21 1.65 -22.31 -7.34
CA PHE A 21 0.36 -21.61 -7.17
C PHE A 21 0.52 -20.26 -6.45
N SER A 22 1.30 -20.24 -5.36
CA SER A 22 1.50 -19.02 -4.58
C SER A 22 2.30 -17.93 -5.30
N GLU A 23 3.25 -18.32 -6.12
CA GLU A 23 4.07 -17.40 -6.94
C GLU A 23 3.27 -16.87 -8.12
N SER A 24 2.57 -17.74 -8.83
CA SER A 24 1.69 -17.36 -9.94
C SER A 24 0.61 -16.37 -9.50
N ALA A 25 0.02 -16.62 -8.33
CA ALA A 25 -0.96 -15.70 -7.73
C ALA A 25 -0.35 -14.31 -7.41
N LEU A 26 0.89 -14.28 -6.89
CA LEU A 26 1.59 -13.04 -6.59
C LEU A 26 1.98 -12.29 -7.87
N LEU A 27 2.51 -12.97 -8.88
CA LEU A 27 2.85 -12.37 -10.18
C LEU A 27 1.60 -11.78 -10.88
N ASN A 28 0.49 -12.52 -10.85
CA ASN A 28 -0.78 -12.06 -11.40
C ASN A 28 -1.31 -10.82 -10.66
N ALA A 29 -1.20 -10.83 -9.33
CA ALA A 29 -1.60 -9.67 -8.51
C ALA A 29 -0.74 -8.44 -8.79
N VAL A 30 0.58 -8.58 -8.93
CA VAL A 30 1.50 -7.49 -9.26
C VAL A 30 1.21 -6.91 -10.63
N LEU A 31 0.93 -7.75 -11.62
CA LEU A 31 0.74 -7.28 -13.00
C LEU A 31 -0.67 -6.76 -13.27
N TRP A 32 -1.69 -7.52 -12.85
CA TRP A 32 -3.09 -7.22 -13.18
C TRP A 32 -3.89 -6.69 -11.98
N GLY A 33 -3.32 -6.71 -10.76
CA GLY A 33 -4.01 -6.32 -9.54
C GLY A 33 -5.05 -7.32 -9.06
N ASP A 34 -5.09 -8.48 -9.68
CA ASP A 34 -6.01 -9.55 -9.33
C ASP A 34 -5.49 -10.31 -8.09
N LYS A 35 -6.24 -10.21 -7.00
CA LYS A 35 -5.91 -10.82 -5.70
C LYS A 35 -6.76 -12.04 -5.38
N GLU A 36 -7.63 -12.48 -6.28
CA GLU A 36 -8.56 -13.59 -5.99
C GLU A 36 -7.80 -14.85 -5.63
N ASN A 37 -6.70 -15.12 -6.34
CA ASN A 37 -5.87 -16.31 -6.15
C ASN A 37 -4.85 -16.21 -4.99
N LEU A 38 -4.68 -15.03 -4.38
CA LEU A 38 -3.84 -14.91 -3.18
C LEU A 38 -4.54 -15.56 -1.99
N THR A 39 -3.82 -16.42 -1.27
CA THR A 39 -4.33 -17.04 -0.05
C THR A 39 -4.55 -16.00 1.06
N TYR A 40 -5.44 -16.32 2.00
CA TYR A 40 -5.70 -15.44 3.14
C TYR A 40 -4.40 -15.16 3.92
N ASN A 41 -3.59 -16.18 4.17
CA ASN A 41 -2.31 -16.04 4.88
C ASN A 41 -1.33 -15.12 4.16
N GLN A 42 -1.25 -15.19 2.82
CA GLN A 42 -0.42 -14.27 2.04
C GLN A 42 -0.90 -12.82 2.16
N LYS A 43 -2.22 -12.59 2.05
CA LYS A 43 -2.81 -11.25 2.17
C LYS A 43 -2.56 -10.66 3.56
N ASP A 44 -2.77 -11.46 4.60
CA ASP A 44 -2.60 -11.04 5.99
C ASP A 44 -1.12 -10.72 6.30
N PHE A 45 -0.20 -11.62 5.92
CA PHE A 45 1.23 -11.41 6.08
C PHE A 45 1.75 -10.14 5.37
N LEU A 46 1.37 -9.95 4.10
CA LEU A 46 1.75 -8.74 3.34
C LEU A 46 1.11 -7.46 3.90
N SER A 47 -0.07 -7.59 4.51
CA SER A 47 -0.73 -6.48 5.22
C SER A 47 0.00 -6.12 6.50
N ASP A 48 0.43 -7.12 7.28
CA ASP A 48 1.18 -6.91 8.52
C ASP A 48 2.58 -6.32 8.27
N LEU A 49 3.19 -6.68 7.15
CA LEU A 49 4.39 -6.01 6.65
C LEU A 49 4.12 -4.58 6.14
N GLY A 50 2.87 -4.20 5.88
CA GLY A 50 2.49 -2.92 5.29
C GLY A 50 2.80 -2.79 3.80
N VAL A 51 3.12 -3.90 3.10
CA VAL A 51 3.52 -3.89 1.68
C VAL A 51 2.43 -4.35 0.71
N ILE A 52 1.25 -4.69 1.20
CA ILE A 52 0.13 -5.15 0.35
C ILE A 52 -0.23 -4.13 -0.75
N HIS A 53 0.03 -2.84 -0.53
CA HIS A 53 -0.19 -1.78 -1.50
C HIS A 53 0.74 -1.84 -2.72
N LEU A 54 1.91 -2.49 -2.60
CA LEU A 54 2.86 -2.69 -3.70
C LEU A 54 2.38 -3.74 -4.70
N ILE A 55 1.55 -4.69 -4.22
CA ILE A 55 0.97 -5.77 -5.04
C ILE A 55 -0.33 -5.32 -5.70
N CYS A 56 -0.95 -4.26 -5.18
CA CYS A 56 -2.11 -3.65 -5.81
C CYS A 56 -1.66 -2.74 -6.95
N ILE A 57 -2.45 -2.67 -8.01
CA ILE A 57 -2.19 -1.66 -9.04
C ILE A 57 -2.27 -0.28 -8.41
N SER A 58 -1.14 0.37 -8.38
CA SER A 58 -0.95 1.69 -7.80
C SER A 58 -0.59 2.72 -8.86
N GLY A 59 -0.63 3.99 -8.48
CA GLY A 59 -0.14 5.06 -9.34
C GLY A 59 1.32 4.88 -9.75
N PHE A 60 2.11 4.18 -8.94
CA PHE A 60 3.49 3.84 -9.24
C PHE A 60 3.62 2.93 -10.47
N HIS A 61 2.76 1.91 -10.63
CA HIS A 61 2.73 1.02 -11.81
C HIS A 61 2.52 1.83 -13.09
N ILE A 62 1.57 2.77 -13.07
CA ILE A 62 1.27 3.63 -14.22
C ILE A 62 2.42 4.58 -14.52
N ALA A 63 3.02 5.17 -13.48
CA ALA A 63 4.16 6.07 -13.65
C ALA A 63 5.40 5.35 -14.22
N LEU A 64 5.66 4.11 -13.75
CA LEU A 64 6.74 3.27 -14.23
C LEU A 64 6.53 2.90 -15.71
N LEU A 65 5.34 2.37 -16.06
CA LEU A 65 4.99 2.02 -17.43
C LEU A 65 5.12 3.23 -18.35
N PHE A 66 4.54 4.36 -17.94
CA PHE A 66 4.65 5.62 -18.69
C PHE A 66 6.12 6.02 -18.90
N SER A 67 6.95 5.96 -17.86
CA SER A 67 8.36 6.35 -17.92
C SER A 67 9.15 5.48 -18.91
N ILE A 68 8.92 4.17 -18.90
CA ILE A 68 9.59 3.22 -19.82
C ILE A 68 9.22 3.53 -21.27
N ILE A 69 7.94 3.72 -21.56
CA ILE A 69 7.47 3.95 -22.92
C ILE A 69 7.84 5.35 -23.40
N TYR A 70 7.71 6.36 -22.53
CA TYR A 70 8.00 7.75 -22.89
C TYR A 70 9.47 8.01 -23.19
N LYS A 71 10.40 7.18 -22.71
CA LYS A 71 11.83 7.25 -23.06
C LYS A 71 12.11 6.93 -24.53
N LYS A 72 11.29 6.09 -25.16
CA LYS A 72 11.47 5.60 -26.53
C LYS A 72 10.45 6.15 -27.51
N PHE A 73 9.27 6.53 -27.03
CA PHE A 73 8.12 6.91 -27.86
C PHE A 73 7.57 8.29 -27.48
N SER A 74 6.67 8.81 -28.31
CA SER A 74 6.04 10.10 -28.07
C SER A 74 5.08 10.07 -26.85
N PHE A 75 4.78 11.24 -26.32
CA PHE A 75 3.82 11.40 -25.22
C PHE A 75 2.47 10.78 -25.54
N LYS A 76 1.97 10.97 -26.78
CA LYS A 76 0.66 10.44 -27.19
C LYS A 76 0.64 8.91 -27.13
N ILE A 77 1.70 8.26 -27.63
CA ILE A 77 1.83 6.80 -27.62
C ILE A 77 1.91 6.30 -26.18
N ALA A 78 2.77 6.90 -25.34
CA ALA A 78 2.91 6.51 -23.95
C ALA A 78 1.57 6.65 -23.19
N LEU A 79 0.86 7.75 -23.40
CA LEU A 79 -0.43 7.99 -22.77
C LEU A 79 -1.50 6.98 -23.25
N SER A 80 -1.55 6.68 -24.56
CA SER A 80 -2.50 5.71 -25.11
C SER A 80 -2.28 4.31 -24.53
N ILE A 81 -1.03 3.85 -24.47
CA ILE A 81 -0.69 2.52 -23.91
C ILE A 81 -1.04 2.48 -22.40
N CYS A 82 -0.71 3.52 -21.64
CA CYS A 82 -1.08 3.60 -20.23
C CYS A 82 -2.61 3.61 -20.03
N THR A 83 -3.35 4.31 -20.91
CA THR A 83 -4.81 4.32 -20.87
C THR A 83 -5.40 2.92 -21.14
N ILE A 84 -4.91 2.24 -22.15
CA ILE A 84 -5.31 0.86 -22.45
C ILE A 84 -5.01 -0.05 -21.25
N TYR A 85 -3.82 0.05 -20.67
CA TYR A 85 -3.44 -0.74 -19.49
C TYR A 85 -4.37 -0.44 -18.29
N VAL A 86 -4.68 0.84 -18.01
CA VAL A 86 -5.62 1.23 -16.95
C VAL A 86 -7.01 0.62 -17.16
N ILE A 87 -7.50 0.58 -18.40
CA ILE A 87 -8.78 -0.06 -18.72
C ILE A 87 -8.73 -1.58 -18.51
N LEU A 88 -7.63 -2.24 -18.95
CA LEU A 88 -7.43 -3.67 -18.79
C LEU A 88 -7.42 -4.11 -17.32
N VAL A 89 -6.82 -3.30 -16.43
CA VAL A 89 -6.74 -3.60 -15.00
C VAL A 89 -7.96 -3.12 -14.19
N GLY A 90 -9.05 -2.75 -14.87
CA GLY A 90 -10.33 -2.41 -14.22
C GLY A 90 -10.47 -0.97 -13.75
N ALA A 91 -9.65 -0.03 -14.26
CA ALA A 91 -9.77 1.41 -14.03
C ALA A 91 -9.89 1.79 -12.54
N SER A 92 -9.00 1.27 -11.69
CA SER A 92 -8.97 1.59 -10.26
C SER A 92 -8.78 3.09 -10.04
N SER A 93 -9.35 3.63 -8.95
CA SER A 93 -9.26 5.07 -8.61
C SER A 93 -7.80 5.55 -8.51
N SER A 94 -6.88 4.67 -8.03
CA SER A 94 -5.45 4.95 -7.93
C SER A 94 -4.78 5.06 -9.30
N ALA A 95 -5.10 4.16 -10.23
CA ALA A 95 -4.56 4.15 -11.59
C ALA A 95 -5.07 5.35 -12.40
N LEU A 96 -6.37 5.63 -12.33
CA LEU A 96 -6.99 6.79 -12.98
C LEU A 96 -6.41 8.11 -12.48
N ARG A 97 -6.25 8.26 -11.15
CA ARG A 97 -5.60 9.45 -10.58
C ARG A 97 -4.19 9.65 -11.15
N ALA A 98 -3.39 8.58 -11.18
CA ALA A 98 -2.03 8.68 -11.71
C ALA A 98 -2.01 9.06 -13.18
N LEU A 99 -2.90 8.50 -13.99
CA LEU A 99 -3.04 8.84 -15.41
C LEU A 99 -3.40 10.32 -15.60
N ILE A 100 -4.38 10.83 -14.83
CA ILE A 100 -4.79 12.24 -14.86
C ILE A 100 -3.62 13.14 -14.47
N MET A 101 -2.93 12.86 -13.36
CA MET A 101 -1.80 13.69 -12.89
C MET A 101 -0.62 13.68 -13.86
N ILE A 102 -0.29 12.54 -14.46
CA ILE A 102 0.77 12.45 -15.49
C ILE A 102 0.37 13.29 -16.72
N THR A 103 -0.89 13.20 -17.13
CA THR A 103 -1.41 13.99 -18.27
C THR A 103 -1.31 15.48 -18.00
N LEU A 104 -1.74 15.93 -16.82
CA LEU A 104 -1.68 17.34 -16.42
C LEU A 104 -0.22 17.84 -16.34
N LEU A 105 0.67 17.06 -15.70
CA LEU A 105 2.09 17.40 -15.58
C LEU A 105 2.78 17.56 -16.94
N LYS A 106 2.50 16.66 -17.88
CA LYS A 106 3.13 16.71 -19.21
C LYS A 106 2.48 17.76 -20.11
N SER A 107 1.16 17.97 -19.97
CA SER A 107 0.46 19.02 -20.72
C SER A 107 0.83 20.42 -20.24
N SER A 108 1.01 20.64 -18.92
CA SER A 108 1.44 21.94 -18.40
C SER A 108 2.80 22.36 -18.97
N LYS A 109 3.76 21.42 -19.06
CA LYS A 109 5.07 21.67 -19.68
C LYS A 109 4.96 22.05 -21.16
N ARG A 110 4.02 21.46 -21.90
CA ARG A 110 3.79 21.78 -23.33
C ARG A 110 3.11 23.12 -23.53
N LEU A 111 2.27 23.51 -22.57
CA LEU A 111 1.54 24.77 -22.62
C LEU A 111 2.31 25.93 -21.96
N PHE A 112 3.60 25.69 -21.60
CA PHE A 112 4.45 26.66 -20.89
C PHE A 112 3.82 27.22 -19.61
N LYS A 113 2.98 26.39 -18.93
CA LYS A 113 2.34 26.73 -17.65
C LYS A 113 3.04 26.06 -16.49
N THR A 114 3.05 26.72 -15.33
CA THR A 114 3.54 26.13 -14.08
C THR A 114 2.63 24.99 -13.66
N TYR A 115 3.24 23.87 -13.28
CA TYR A 115 2.52 22.74 -12.72
C TYR A 115 2.35 22.91 -11.21
N ASP A 116 1.11 23.00 -10.76
CA ASP A 116 0.80 22.98 -9.32
C ASP A 116 0.24 21.59 -8.94
N PRO A 117 0.95 20.83 -8.06
CA PRO A 117 0.51 19.51 -7.62
C PRO A 117 -0.83 19.53 -6.88
N LEU A 118 -1.11 20.57 -6.08
CA LEU A 118 -2.33 20.66 -5.28
C LEU A 118 -3.55 20.86 -6.19
N SER A 119 -3.47 21.78 -7.16
CA SER A 119 -4.51 21.96 -8.16
C SER A 119 -4.74 20.73 -9.02
N SER A 120 -3.67 20.01 -9.34
CA SER A 120 -3.74 18.78 -10.16
C SER A 120 -4.42 17.64 -9.43
N ILE A 121 -4.15 17.45 -8.14
CA ILE A 121 -4.82 16.41 -7.35
C ILE A 121 -6.28 16.77 -7.10
N SER A 122 -6.59 18.05 -6.86
CA SER A 122 -7.96 18.54 -6.68
C SER A 122 -8.80 18.35 -7.94
N LEU A 123 -8.25 18.71 -9.10
CA LEU A 123 -8.93 18.48 -10.39
C LEU A 123 -9.15 16.99 -10.65
N GLY A 124 -8.16 16.15 -10.36
CA GLY A 124 -8.28 14.69 -10.46
C GLY A 124 -9.37 14.13 -9.54
N ALA A 125 -9.49 14.65 -8.32
CA ALA A 125 -10.56 14.27 -7.39
C ALA A 125 -11.93 14.63 -7.93
N VAL A 126 -12.10 15.87 -8.40
CA VAL A 126 -13.37 16.36 -8.98
C VAL A 126 -13.79 15.50 -10.18
N ILE A 127 -12.88 15.23 -11.13
CA ILE A 127 -13.17 14.39 -12.31
C ILE A 127 -13.65 12.99 -11.88
N LEU A 128 -12.93 12.35 -10.94
CA LEU A 128 -13.27 11.00 -10.50
C LEU A 128 -14.57 10.94 -9.69
N LEU A 129 -14.88 11.98 -8.92
CA LEU A 129 -16.11 12.05 -8.15
C LEU A 129 -17.34 12.39 -9.02
N ILE A 130 -17.18 13.20 -10.07
CA ILE A 130 -18.24 13.40 -11.07
C ILE A 130 -18.54 12.08 -11.80
N TYR A 131 -17.50 11.33 -12.18
CA TYR A 131 -17.67 10.04 -12.86
C TYR A 131 -18.31 8.98 -11.97
N LYS A 132 -17.85 8.88 -10.70
CA LYS A 132 -18.36 7.92 -9.70
C LYS A 132 -18.34 8.55 -8.30
N PRO A 133 -19.43 9.16 -7.84
CA PRO A 133 -19.50 9.81 -6.52
C PRO A 133 -19.15 8.86 -5.35
N TYR A 134 -19.53 7.59 -5.46
CA TYR A 134 -19.24 6.57 -4.44
C TYR A 134 -17.74 6.28 -4.25
N ASN A 135 -16.88 6.73 -5.16
CA ASN A 135 -15.43 6.61 -4.99
C ASN A 135 -14.94 7.31 -3.73
N LEU A 136 -15.63 8.34 -3.25
CA LEU A 136 -15.28 9.03 -2.00
C LEU A 136 -15.16 8.09 -0.81
N PHE A 137 -15.97 7.03 -0.78
CA PHE A 137 -15.97 6.03 0.30
C PHE A 137 -15.11 4.80 -0.02
N SER A 138 -14.50 4.75 -1.19
CA SER A 138 -13.63 3.63 -1.56
C SER A 138 -12.25 3.77 -0.92
N MET A 139 -11.73 2.69 -0.32
CA MET A 139 -10.39 2.66 0.26
C MET A 139 -9.31 3.02 -0.76
N GLY A 140 -9.46 2.57 -2.01
CA GLY A 140 -8.54 2.90 -3.09
C GLY A 140 -8.45 4.40 -3.37
N PHE A 141 -9.56 5.12 -3.33
CA PHE A 141 -9.60 6.57 -3.46
C PHE A 141 -8.97 7.24 -2.23
N LEU A 142 -9.47 6.92 -1.04
CA LEU A 142 -9.03 7.56 0.21
C LEU A 142 -7.52 7.41 0.44
N LEU A 143 -6.97 6.20 0.33
CA LEU A 143 -5.55 5.94 0.52
C LEU A 143 -4.69 6.59 -0.56
N SER A 144 -5.15 6.57 -1.82
CA SER A 144 -4.40 7.13 -2.95
C SER A 144 -4.35 8.65 -2.91
N PHE A 145 -5.48 9.31 -2.68
CA PHE A 145 -5.56 10.77 -2.58
C PHE A 145 -4.96 11.27 -1.27
N GLY A 146 -5.25 10.60 -0.14
CA GLY A 146 -4.67 10.93 1.16
C GLY A 146 -3.14 10.86 1.15
N GLY A 147 -2.57 9.76 0.65
CA GLY A 147 -1.12 9.62 0.55
C GLY A 147 -0.46 10.69 -0.32
N THR A 148 -1.06 11.00 -1.48
CA THR A 148 -0.51 12.06 -2.36
C THR A 148 -0.65 13.44 -1.74
N LEU A 149 -1.76 13.74 -1.09
CA LEU A 149 -1.97 15.00 -0.36
C LEU A 149 -0.94 15.15 0.77
N GLY A 150 -0.68 14.07 1.52
CA GLY A 150 0.37 14.04 2.55
C GLY A 150 1.74 14.39 1.99
N ILE A 151 2.11 13.79 0.85
CA ILE A 151 3.38 14.10 0.17
C ILE A 151 3.43 15.58 -0.25
N ILE A 152 2.39 16.10 -0.87
CA ILE A 152 2.35 17.50 -1.33
C ILE A 152 2.53 18.47 -0.15
N LEU A 153 1.91 18.19 0.99
CA LEU A 153 1.90 19.11 2.13
C LEU A 153 3.15 18.99 3.02
N PHE A 154 3.68 17.77 3.20
CA PHE A 154 4.68 17.51 4.24
C PHE A 154 6.06 17.12 3.73
N TYR A 155 6.20 16.60 2.51
CA TYR A 155 7.49 16.07 2.01
C TYR A 155 8.63 17.07 2.11
N LYS A 156 8.45 18.29 1.59
CA LYS A 156 9.49 19.32 1.60
C LYS A 156 9.91 19.69 3.02
N LYS A 157 8.96 19.82 3.93
CA LYS A 157 9.22 20.17 5.34
C LYS A 157 9.95 19.06 6.10
N LEU A 158 9.60 17.80 5.83
CA LEU A 158 10.31 16.65 6.41
C LEU A 158 11.72 16.54 5.85
N LEU A 159 11.89 16.77 4.54
CA LEU A 159 13.19 16.79 3.88
C LEU A 159 14.12 17.83 4.52
N GLU A 160 13.63 19.02 4.79
CA GLU A 160 14.34 20.08 5.49
C GLU A 160 14.60 19.73 6.97
N GLY A 161 13.65 19.03 7.63
CA GLY A 161 13.79 18.60 9.02
C GLY A 161 14.83 17.50 9.23
N PHE A 162 14.99 16.61 8.26
CA PHE A 162 15.92 15.47 8.33
C PHE A 162 17.27 15.77 7.62
N TYR A 163 17.68 17.03 7.51
CA TYR A 163 18.87 17.44 6.78
C TYR A 163 20.18 16.78 7.25
N MET A 164 20.23 16.29 8.50
CA MET A 164 21.39 15.58 9.06
C MET A 164 21.56 14.16 8.51
N LEU A 165 20.53 13.58 7.90
CA LEU A 165 20.59 12.22 7.36
C LEU A 165 21.25 12.21 5.97
N PRO A 166 21.86 11.09 5.57
CA PRO A 166 22.33 10.90 4.20
C PRO A 166 21.19 11.19 3.19
N PRO A 167 21.47 11.88 2.05
CA PRO A 167 20.43 12.38 1.14
C PRO A 167 19.40 11.32 0.72
N LYS A 168 19.84 10.14 0.32
CA LYS A 168 18.95 9.05 -0.10
C LYS A 168 18.05 8.55 1.02
N LEU A 169 18.58 8.46 2.25
CA LEU A 169 17.82 8.04 3.42
C LEU A 169 16.81 9.13 3.83
N ASN A 170 17.23 10.39 3.79
CA ASN A 170 16.36 11.53 4.03
C ASN A 170 15.17 11.56 3.05
N GLU A 171 15.44 11.46 1.75
CA GLU A 171 14.40 11.40 0.71
C GLU A 171 13.42 10.26 0.95
N TYR A 172 13.93 9.07 1.23
CA TYR A 172 13.11 7.89 1.48
C TYR A 172 12.20 8.04 2.71
N LEU A 173 12.78 8.45 3.84
CA LEU A 173 12.03 8.64 5.10
C LEU A 173 11.01 9.77 4.97
N SER A 174 11.42 10.90 4.38
CA SER A 174 10.54 12.04 4.17
C SER A 174 9.36 11.70 3.26
N LEU A 175 9.59 10.93 2.20
CA LEU A 175 8.53 10.47 1.30
C LEU A 175 7.58 9.52 2.01
N GLY A 176 8.10 8.50 2.70
CA GLY A 176 7.30 7.51 3.40
C GLY A 176 6.45 8.12 4.52
N LEU A 177 7.06 8.92 5.40
CA LEU A 177 6.36 9.54 6.52
C LEU A 177 5.33 10.59 6.07
N SER A 178 5.64 11.36 5.03
CA SER A 178 4.68 12.33 4.48
C SER A 178 3.45 11.66 3.89
N ALA A 179 3.62 10.53 3.20
CA ALA A 179 2.50 9.76 2.67
C ALA A 179 1.62 9.20 3.80
N GLN A 180 2.23 8.73 4.89
CA GLN A 180 1.53 8.15 6.03
C GLN A 180 0.74 9.16 6.86
N ALA A 181 1.00 10.45 6.72
CA ALA A 181 0.29 11.49 7.46
C ALA A 181 -1.24 11.36 7.40
N PHE A 182 -1.79 11.02 6.23
CA PHE A 182 -3.22 10.80 6.03
C PHE A 182 -3.59 9.32 5.88
N ILE A 183 -2.65 8.46 5.47
CA ILE A 183 -2.90 7.03 5.30
C ILE A 183 -3.18 6.35 6.64
N TYR A 184 -2.40 6.64 7.69
CA TYR A 184 -2.55 6.00 9.00
C TYR A 184 -3.93 6.19 9.62
N PRO A 185 -4.47 7.41 9.74
CA PRO A 185 -5.81 7.57 10.31
C PRO A 185 -6.88 6.85 9.51
N ILE A 186 -6.77 6.82 8.18
CA ILE A 186 -7.71 6.09 7.32
C ILE A 186 -7.62 4.57 7.59
N LEU A 187 -6.40 4.02 7.70
CA LEU A 187 -6.20 2.60 7.99
C LEU A 187 -6.73 2.22 9.38
N VAL A 188 -6.47 3.06 10.40
CA VAL A 188 -6.95 2.82 11.77
C VAL A 188 -8.46 2.86 11.83
N ILE A 189 -9.12 3.81 11.16
CA ILE A 189 -10.58 3.90 11.12
C ILE A 189 -11.20 2.70 10.39
N ALA A 190 -10.59 2.29 9.27
CA ALA A 190 -11.14 1.25 8.41
C ALA A 190 -10.85 -0.18 8.90
N PHE A 191 -9.65 -0.41 9.42
CA PHE A 191 -9.15 -1.76 9.74
C PHE A 191 -8.78 -1.93 11.21
N GLY A 192 -8.74 -0.85 12.00
CA GLY A 192 -8.33 -0.86 13.40
C GLY A 192 -6.85 -1.17 13.61
N LYS A 193 -6.05 -1.26 12.55
CA LYS A 193 -4.62 -1.57 12.63
C LYS A 193 -3.83 -0.81 11.56
N PHE A 194 -2.54 -0.58 11.81
CA PHE A 194 -1.57 -0.17 10.80
C PHE A 194 -0.22 -0.86 11.04
N SER A 195 0.57 -1.01 10.00
CA SER A 195 1.90 -1.61 10.12
C SER A 195 2.94 -0.55 10.52
N ILE A 196 3.61 -0.76 11.64
CA ILE A 196 4.80 0.03 12.02
C ILE A 196 5.98 -0.32 11.11
N ASN A 197 6.00 -1.55 10.61
CA ASN A 197 7.09 -2.11 9.83
C ASN A 197 7.17 -1.57 8.40
N PHE A 198 6.16 -0.80 7.95
CA PHE A 198 6.00 -0.40 6.55
C PHE A 198 7.26 0.25 5.97
N LEU A 199 8.02 1.04 6.74
CA LEU A 199 9.24 1.69 6.25
C LEU A 199 10.30 0.66 5.87
N ILE A 200 10.66 -0.23 6.79
CA ILE A 200 11.68 -1.25 6.56
C ILE A 200 11.23 -2.20 5.45
N SER A 201 9.99 -2.69 5.55
CA SER A 201 9.42 -3.64 4.59
C SER A 201 9.31 -3.04 3.19
N THR A 202 8.85 -1.79 3.08
CA THR A 202 8.74 -1.11 1.78
C THR A 202 10.12 -0.87 1.17
N PHE A 203 11.12 -0.49 1.99
CA PHE A 203 12.49 -0.30 1.54
C PHE A 203 13.08 -1.56 0.89
N LEU A 204 12.87 -2.72 1.53
CA LEU A 204 13.42 -3.99 1.07
C LEU A 204 12.61 -4.61 -0.08
N VAL A 205 11.28 -4.51 -0.02
CA VAL A 205 10.37 -5.19 -0.97
C VAL A 205 10.16 -4.40 -2.25
N THR A 206 10.13 -3.04 -2.19
CA THR A 206 9.86 -2.22 -3.37
C THR A 206 10.80 -2.49 -4.55
N PRO A 207 12.13 -2.54 -4.40
CA PRO A 207 13.02 -2.77 -5.55
C PRO A 207 12.73 -4.12 -6.23
N ILE A 208 12.37 -5.14 -5.46
CA ILE A 208 12.04 -6.46 -6.00
C ILE A 208 10.76 -6.39 -6.83
N ILE A 209 9.70 -5.81 -6.28
CA ILE A 209 8.42 -5.67 -6.99
C ILE A 209 8.58 -4.82 -8.25
N VAL A 210 9.43 -3.78 -8.22
CA VAL A 210 9.76 -2.96 -9.40
C VAL A 210 10.39 -3.81 -10.51
N ILE A 211 11.39 -4.62 -10.18
CA ILE A 211 12.08 -5.48 -11.15
C ILE A 211 11.12 -6.55 -11.68
N LEU A 212 10.34 -7.20 -10.80
CA LEU A 212 9.31 -8.16 -11.21
C LEU A 212 8.31 -7.53 -12.18
N LEU A 213 7.78 -6.35 -11.85
CA LEU A 213 6.84 -5.64 -12.72
C LEU A 213 7.45 -5.33 -14.09
N GLN A 214 8.71 -4.87 -14.14
CA GLN A 214 9.40 -4.60 -15.41
C GLN A 214 9.53 -5.84 -16.26
N ILE A 215 9.95 -6.96 -15.68
CA ILE A 215 10.09 -8.24 -16.41
C ILE A 215 8.72 -8.73 -16.89
N LEU A 216 7.68 -8.64 -16.08
CA LEU A 216 6.33 -9.03 -16.45
C LEU A 216 5.75 -8.15 -17.58
N LEU A 217 6.00 -6.84 -17.56
CA LEU A 217 5.61 -5.94 -18.65
C LEU A 217 6.34 -6.27 -19.95
N ILE A 218 7.63 -6.61 -19.87
CA ILE A 218 8.41 -7.06 -21.04
C ILE A 218 7.85 -8.37 -21.57
N SER A 219 7.47 -9.32 -20.71
CA SER A 219 6.89 -10.60 -21.13
C SER A 219 5.60 -10.45 -21.93
N ILE A 220 4.76 -9.47 -21.57
CA ILE A 220 3.55 -9.13 -22.33
C ILE A 220 3.90 -8.63 -23.74
N LEU A 221 4.92 -7.77 -23.86
CA LEU A 221 5.35 -7.20 -25.14
C LEU A 221 5.89 -8.28 -26.11
N ILE A 222 6.45 -9.37 -25.56
CA ILE A 222 6.94 -10.54 -26.32
C ILE A 222 5.80 -11.54 -26.67
N GLY A 223 4.53 -11.16 -26.44
CA GLY A 223 3.36 -11.98 -26.79
C GLY A 223 2.82 -12.83 -25.63
N GLY A 224 3.21 -12.55 -24.40
CA GLY A 224 2.74 -13.24 -23.19
C GLY A 224 3.39 -14.62 -22.99
N ASN A 225 4.22 -15.10 -23.90
CA ASN A 225 4.97 -16.35 -23.74
C ASN A 225 6.16 -16.10 -22.80
N LEU A 226 6.25 -16.88 -21.74
CA LEU A 226 7.38 -16.85 -20.82
C LEU A 226 8.54 -17.63 -21.44
N ILE A 227 9.48 -16.90 -22.03
CA ILE A 227 10.71 -17.50 -22.54
C ILE A 227 11.52 -18.03 -21.34
N GLY A 228 12.20 -19.16 -21.48
CA GLY A 228 12.97 -19.80 -20.41
C GLY A 228 13.90 -18.86 -19.64
N VAL A 229 14.50 -17.87 -20.32
CA VAL A 229 15.32 -16.83 -19.69
C VAL A 229 14.51 -15.95 -18.72
N ILE A 230 13.28 -15.57 -19.07
CA ILE A 230 12.39 -14.76 -18.21
C ILE A 230 11.99 -15.59 -16.98
N VAL A 231 11.62 -16.85 -17.18
CA VAL A 231 11.31 -17.78 -16.09
C VAL A 231 12.49 -17.94 -15.13
N PHE A 232 13.70 -18.12 -15.66
CA PHE A 232 14.92 -18.21 -14.87
C PHE A 232 15.18 -16.95 -14.06
N LEU A 233 15.05 -15.75 -14.66
CA LEU A 233 15.23 -14.48 -13.95
C LEU A 233 14.20 -14.28 -12.84
N ILE A 234 12.94 -14.62 -13.09
CA ILE A 234 11.87 -14.51 -12.08
C ILE A 234 12.16 -15.47 -10.92
N ASN A 235 12.64 -16.69 -11.17
CA ASN A 235 13.00 -17.65 -10.12
C ASN A 235 14.13 -17.13 -9.21
N ILE A 236 15.17 -16.50 -9.78
CA ILE A 236 16.24 -15.87 -8.99
C ILE A 236 15.66 -14.76 -8.10
N ILE A 237 14.79 -13.92 -8.65
CA ILE A 237 14.17 -12.84 -7.92
C ILE A 237 13.28 -13.39 -6.79
N PHE A 238 12.54 -14.46 -7.03
CA PHE A 238 11.76 -15.12 -5.98
C PHE A 238 12.62 -15.72 -4.88
N MET A 239 13.79 -16.25 -5.20
CA MET A 239 14.72 -16.74 -4.19
C MET A 239 15.16 -15.62 -3.25
N VAL A 240 15.54 -14.45 -3.80
CA VAL A 240 15.87 -13.26 -3.01
C VAL A 240 14.67 -12.76 -2.23
N PHE A 241 13.49 -12.70 -2.87
CA PHE A 241 12.25 -12.24 -2.25
C PHE A 241 11.86 -13.11 -1.04
N ARG A 242 11.92 -14.43 -1.16
CA ARG A 242 11.67 -15.35 -0.05
C ARG A 242 12.67 -15.13 1.10
N GLY A 243 13.95 -14.94 0.79
CA GLY A 243 14.98 -14.63 1.81
C GLY A 243 14.66 -13.35 2.58
N ILE A 244 14.22 -12.30 1.88
CA ILE A 244 13.79 -11.04 2.51
C ILE A 244 12.51 -11.23 3.34
N LEU A 245 11.54 -12.00 2.84
CA LEU A 245 10.32 -12.27 3.62
C LEU A 245 10.63 -13.05 4.91
N VAL A 246 11.51 -14.06 4.86
CA VAL A 246 11.97 -14.79 6.06
C VAL A 246 12.72 -13.87 7.03
N PHE A 247 13.55 -12.97 6.53
CA PHE A 247 14.22 -11.96 7.36
C PHE A 247 13.20 -11.02 8.02
N LEU A 248 12.25 -10.51 7.25
CA LEU A 248 11.20 -9.63 7.76
C LEU A 248 10.31 -10.32 8.79
N ASP A 249 9.97 -11.60 8.60
CA ASP A 249 9.16 -12.38 9.57
C ASP A 249 9.83 -12.44 10.95
N LYS A 250 11.17 -12.42 11.01
CA LYS A 250 11.94 -12.40 12.27
C LYS A 250 12.05 -11.01 12.91
N VAL A 251 12.01 -9.95 12.11
CA VAL A 251 12.26 -8.56 12.55
C VAL A 251 10.94 -7.79 12.72
N VAL A 252 9.87 -8.29 12.14
CA VAL A 252 8.56 -7.63 12.15
C VAL A 252 8.02 -7.49 13.58
N TRP A 253 7.73 -6.27 13.93
CA TRP A 253 7.09 -5.95 15.20
C TRP A 253 5.58 -6.16 15.07
N VAL A 254 4.97 -6.50 16.20
CA VAL A 254 3.52 -6.70 16.28
C VAL A 254 2.78 -5.46 15.77
N THR A 255 1.85 -5.65 14.85
CA THR A 255 0.97 -4.57 14.39
C THR A 255 -0.05 -4.25 15.48
N PRO A 256 0.00 -3.05 16.10
CA PRO A 256 -0.94 -2.72 17.17
C PRO A 256 -2.34 -2.54 16.60
N TYR A 257 -3.33 -3.02 17.36
CA TYR A 257 -4.72 -2.65 17.16
C TYR A 257 -5.01 -1.34 17.87
N LEU A 258 -5.60 -0.41 17.13
CA LEU A 258 -5.84 0.95 17.62
C LEU A 258 -7.31 1.31 17.49
N SER A 259 -7.82 2.04 18.49
CA SER A 259 -9.20 2.53 18.43
C SER A 259 -9.33 3.70 17.44
N PRO A 260 -10.55 4.00 16.92
CA PRO A 260 -10.78 5.18 16.09
C PRO A 260 -10.42 6.50 16.80
N VAL A 261 -10.46 6.54 18.14
CA VAL A 261 -10.03 7.72 18.93
C VAL A 261 -8.55 8.02 18.71
N PHE A 262 -7.71 6.98 18.51
CA PHE A 262 -6.31 7.15 18.14
C PHE A 262 -6.17 7.90 16.83
N ALA A 263 -6.98 7.57 15.80
CA ALA A 263 -6.93 8.24 14.50
C ALA A 263 -7.30 9.72 14.63
N ILE A 264 -8.30 10.07 15.45
CA ILE A 264 -8.70 11.46 15.72
C ILE A 264 -7.57 12.20 16.41
N ALA A 265 -7.00 11.62 17.48
CA ALA A 265 -5.88 12.21 18.21
C ALA A 265 -4.63 12.39 17.32
N TYR A 266 -4.35 11.43 16.45
CA TYR A 266 -3.28 11.53 15.47
C TYR A 266 -3.52 12.67 14.48
N MET A 267 -4.73 12.82 13.95
CA MET A 267 -5.08 13.91 13.02
C MET A 267 -4.99 15.27 13.68
N THR A 268 -5.45 15.40 14.92
CA THR A 268 -5.32 16.66 15.68
C THR A 268 -3.86 17.00 15.96
N MET A 269 -3.03 16.02 16.29
CA MET A 269 -1.58 16.20 16.46
C MET A 269 -0.94 16.71 15.15
N PHE A 270 -1.26 16.09 14.00
CA PHE A 270 -0.75 16.54 12.71
C PHE A 270 -1.20 17.95 12.34
N LEU A 271 -2.46 18.31 12.59
CA LEU A 271 -2.96 19.66 12.38
C LEU A 271 -2.17 20.68 13.23
N TRP A 272 -1.90 20.36 14.49
CA TRP A 272 -1.13 21.21 15.38
C TRP A 272 0.34 21.34 14.96
N ILE A 273 0.97 20.25 14.53
CA ILE A 273 2.32 20.29 13.93
C ILE A 273 2.30 21.23 12.72
N TYR A 274 1.34 21.07 11.82
CA TYR A 274 1.22 21.90 10.61
C TYR A 274 1.05 23.38 10.95
N MET A 275 0.18 23.72 11.89
CA MET A 275 -0.02 25.10 12.33
C MET A 275 1.22 25.68 13.02
N SER A 276 1.92 24.88 13.84
CA SER A 276 3.18 25.28 14.46
C SER A 276 4.26 25.58 13.40
N LEU A 277 4.34 24.77 12.35
CA LEU A 277 5.26 24.97 11.22
C LEU A 277 4.92 26.23 10.38
N LYS A 278 3.66 26.66 10.39
CA LYS A 278 3.25 27.96 9.79
C LYS A 278 3.54 29.17 10.65
N GLY A 279 4.19 29.00 11.82
CA GLY A 279 4.61 30.12 12.69
C GLY A 279 3.65 30.40 13.86
N PHE A 280 2.57 29.66 14.02
CA PHE A 280 1.65 29.81 15.14
C PHE A 280 2.22 29.13 16.39
N LYS A 281 3.11 29.82 17.14
CA LYS A 281 3.86 29.26 18.29
C LYS A 281 2.98 28.66 19.39
N LYS A 282 1.77 29.17 19.60
CA LYS A 282 0.81 28.63 20.58
C LYS A 282 0.38 27.20 20.35
N PHE A 283 0.43 26.73 19.08
CA PHE A 283 0.05 25.36 18.73
C PHE A 283 1.10 24.30 19.12
N LYS A 284 2.34 24.71 19.51
CA LYS A 284 3.34 23.76 20.02
C LYS A 284 2.88 23.06 21.31
N ILE A 285 2.17 23.78 22.19
CA ILE A 285 1.67 23.24 23.47
C ILE A 285 0.64 22.15 23.22
N GLY A 286 -0.19 22.29 22.19
CA GLY A 286 -1.20 21.30 21.86
C GLY A 286 -0.66 19.93 21.53
N VAL A 287 0.52 19.84 20.91
CA VAL A 287 1.18 18.55 20.62
C VAL A 287 1.45 17.77 21.91
N TYR A 288 1.89 18.45 22.96
CA TYR A 288 2.15 17.80 24.26
C TYR A 288 0.88 17.31 24.96
N LEU A 289 -0.28 17.93 24.72
CA LEU A 289 -1.56 17.48 25.28
C LEU A 289 -2.12 16.24 24.59
N VAL A 290 -1.79 16.03 23.30
CA VAL A 290 -2.27 14.86 22.57
C VAL A 290 -1.49 13.60 22.91
N ILE A 291 -0.21 13.70 23.24
CA ILE A 291 0.63 12.56 23.60
C ILE A 291 0.04 11.73 24.77
N PRO A 292 -0.35 12.33 25.91
CA PRO A 292 -1.02 11.59 26.99
C PRO A 292 -2.33 10.92 26.55
N VAL A 293 -3.13 11.60 25.71
CA VAL A 293 -4.39 11.01 25.18
C VAL A 293 -4.11 9.80 24.31
N LEU A 294 -3.07 9.84 23.50
CA LEU A 294 -2.63 8.70 22.67
C LEU A 294 -2.16 7.54 23.54
N LEU A 295 -1.35 7.82 24.57
CA LEU A 295 -0.85 6.81 25.50
C LEU A 295 -1.99 6.22 26.36
N LEU A 296 -2.90 7.02 26.86
CA LEU A 296 -4.09 6.55 27.58
C LEU A 296 -4.98 5.68 26.71
N ASN A 297 -5.13 6.04 25.44
CA ASN A 297 -5.95 5.25 24.52
C ASN A 297 -5.34 3.87 24.20
N LEU A 298 -4.02 3.77 24.12
CA LEU A 298 -3.31 2.51 23.99
C LEU A 298 -3.53 1.60 25.22
N TYR A 299 -3.66 2.19 26.41
CA TYR A 299 -3.70 1.45 27.67
C TYR A 299 -5.11 1.16 28.18
N VAL A 300 -6.06 2.11 28.09
CA VAL A 300 -7.35 2.05 28.80
C VAL A 300 -8.51 1.58 27.93
N PHE A 301 -8.52 1.90 26.62
CA PHE A 301 -9.69 1.66 25.77
C PHE A 301 -9.55 0.46 24.82
N GLY A 302 -8.61 -0.43 25.07
CA GLY A 302 -8.21 -1.49 24.14
C GLY A 302 -8.88 -2.85 24.33
N ALA A 303 -9.92 -3.01 25.14
CA ALA A 303 -10.60 -4.29 25.21
C ALA A 303 -11.41 -4.53 23.93
N LYS A 304 -10.94 -5.45 23.08
CA LYS A 304 -11.64 -5.87 21.87
C LYS A 304 -11.91 -7.36 21.95
N ILE A 305 -13.13 -7.73 21.62
CA ILE A 305 -13.52 -9.13 21.47
C ILE A 305 -13.58 -9.41 19.97
N ARG A 306 -12.81 -10.40 19.52
CA ARG A 306 -12.84 -10.88 18.14
C ARG A 306 -13.23 -12.32 18.09
N VAL A 307 -14.10 -12.65 17.17
CA VAL A 307 -14.40 -14.04 16.84
C VAL A 307 -13.60 -14.41 15.61
N VAL A 308 -12.72 -15.39 15.75
CA VAL A 308 -11.95 -15.97 14.64
C VAL A 308 -12.60 -17.31 14.31
N GLU A 309 -13.14 -17.41 13.10
CA GLU A 309 -13.79 -18.63 12.62
C GLU A 309 -12.97 -19.25 11.49
N ASP A 310 -12.73 -20.53 11.58
CA ASP A 310 -12.30 -21.38 10.47
C ASP A 310 -13.39 -22.42 10.22
N LYS A 311 -13.40 -23.10 9.07
CA LYS A 311 -14.49 -23.99 8.61
C LYS A 311 -15.09 -24.88 9.71
N TRP A 312 -14.31 -25.26 10.73
CA TRP A 312 -14.72 -26.19 11.80
C TRP A 312 -14.40 -25.71 13.21
N ASN A 313 -13.66 -24.62 13.37
CA ASN A 313 -13.18 -24.18 14.67
C ASN A 313 -13.51 -22.69 14.89
N LYS A 314 -13.90 -22.37 16.13
CA LYS A 314 -14.18 -21.01 16.56
C LYS A 314 -13.28 -20.64 17.73
N ALA A 315 -12.76 -19.43 17.72
CA ALA A 315 -12.02 -18.87 18.83
C ALA A 315 -12.48 -17.46 19.13
N ILE A 316 -12.56 -17.13 20.39
CA ILE A 316 -12.83 -15.77 20.87
C ILE A 316 -11.50 -15.20 21.38
N VAL A 317 -10.99 -14.18 20.73
CA VAL A 317 -9.78 -13.47 21.16
C VAL A 317 -10.21 -12.20 21.88
N ILE A 318 -9.81 -12.07 23.14
CA ILE A 318 -10.05 -10.89 23.97
C ILE A 318 -8.72 -10.13 24.07
N GLU A 319 -8.69 -8.91 23.58
CA GLU A 319 -7.54 -8.03 23.66
C GLU A 319 -7.79 -6.92 24.67
N SER A 320 -6.85 -6.68 25.58
CA SER A 320 -6.87 -5.54 26.50
C SER A 320 -5.46 -4.98 26.65
N GLY A 321 -5.21 -3.79 26.11
CA GLY A 321 -3.88 -3.20 26.04
C GLY A 321 -2.91 -4.09 25.29
N PHE A 322 -1.83 -4.51 25.94
CA PHE A 322 -0.82 -5.43 25.38
C PHE A 322 -1.09 -6.90 25.70
N LYS A 323 -2.14 -7.21 26.45
CA LYS A 323 -2.52 -8.59 26.80
C LYS A 323 -3.59 -9.12 25.85
N LYS A 324 -3.38 -10.35 25.37
CA LYS A 324 -4.34 -11.06 24.53
C LYS A 324 -4.59 -12.42 25.13
N VAL A 325 -5.86 -12.78 25.22
CA VAL A 325 -6.30 -14.09 25.68
C VAL A 325 -7.22 -14.68 24.62
N ALA A 326 -6.95 -15.91 24.21
CA ALA A 326 -7.81 -16.62 23.26
C ALA A 326 -8.53 -17.77 23.93
N LEU A 327 -9.85 -17.80 23.82
CA LEU A 327 -10.70 -18.94 24.17
C LEU A 327 -11.00 -19.73 22.91
N VAL A 328 -10.53 -20.98 22.84
CA VAL A 328 -10.62 -21.83 21.64
C VAL A 328 -11.62 -22.97 21.90
N ASN A 329 -12.55 -23.17 20.98
CA ASN A 329 -13.59 -24.22 21.09
C ASN A 329 -13.04 -25.63 20.87
N ASN A 330 -11.89 -25.80 20.22
CA ASN A 330 -11.36 -27.11 19.88
C ASN A 330 -9.89 -27.26 20.25
N ASN A 331 -9.51 -28.46 20.68
CA ASN A 331 -8.16 -28.76 21.19
C ASN A 331 -7.17 -29.14 20.10
N SER A 332 -7.42 -28.78 18.81
CA SER A 332 -6.48 -29.05 17.74
C SER A 332 -5.25 -28.15 17.90
N ASP A 333 -4.09 -28.77 18.12
CA ASP A 333 -2.82 -28.06 18.30
C ASP A 333 -2.45 -27.14 17.12
N TYR A 334 -2.88 -27.50 15.92
CA TYR A 334 -2.67 -26.69 14.72
C TYR A 334 -3.44 -25.36 14.79
N PHE A 335 -4.72 -25.40 15.18
CA PHE A 335 -5.56 -24.22 15.29
C PHE A 335 -5.11 -23.32 16.45
N LYS A 336 -4.73 -23.89 17.60
CA LYS A 336 -4.13 -23.18 18.73
C LYS A 336 -2.84 -22.47 18.30
N LYS A 337 -1.89 -23.17 17.68
CA LYS A 337 -0.65 -22.59 17.17
C LYS A 337 -0.89 -21.53 16.10
N SER A 338 -1.89 -21.71 15.25
CA SER A 338 -2.28 -20.72 14.24
C SER A 338 -2.81 -19.44 14.89
N ILE A 339 -3.64 -19.53 15.93
CA ILE A 339 -4.16 -18.38 16.68
C ILE A 339 -3.03 -17.73 17.49
N MET A 340 -2.21 -18.49 18.19
CA MET A 340 -1.07 -17.98 18.95
C MET A 340 -0.12 -17.22 18.05
N LYS A 341 0.24 -17.78 16.90
CA LYS A 341 1.11 -17.12 15.90
C LYS A 341 0.44 -15.91 15.26
N LYS A 342 -0.83 -15.98 14.93
CA LYS A 342 -1.59 -14.99 14.19
C LYS A 342 -2.01 -13.81 15.05
N GLU A 343 -2.39 -14.08 16.29
CA GLU A 343 -2.92 -13.08 17.22
C GLU A 343 -1.92 -12.71 18.32
N TYR A 344 -0.71 -13.32 18.34
CA TYR A 344 0.32 -13.10 19.38
C TYR A 344 -0.24 -13.26 20.79
N VAL A 345 -1.03 -14.31 20.99
CA VAL A 345 -1.61 -14.66 22.28
C VAL A 345 -0.57 -15.42 23.10
N ASN A 346 -0.34 -14.99 24.33
CA ASN A 346 0.45 -15.76 25.30
C ASN A 346 -0.40 -16.91 25.86
N GLU A 347 0.23 -18.03 26.19
CA GLU A 347 -0.41 -19.16 26.84
C GLU A 347 -1.16 -18.80 28.11
#